data_c0ec940519acd4403788574afc361da7
#
_entry.id   c0ec940519acd4403788574afc361da7
#
_cell.length_a   1.000
_cell.length_b   1.000
_cell.length_c   1.000
_cell.angle_alpha   90.00
_cell.angle_beta   90.00
_cell.angle_gamma   90.00
#
_symmetry.space_group_name_H-M   'P 1'
#
loop_
_entity.id
_entity.type
_entity.pdbx_description
1 polymer ?
#
loop_
_entity_poly.entity_id
_entity_poly.type
_entity_poly.pdbx_seq_one_letter_code
_entity_poly.pdbx_strand_id
1 'polypeptide(L)'
;MEKKLREAQTSIAGESCMVDDEVVAAATAAARRAKATGKHAIAAFDFDGTSIQGNSPVLLVRYLRGDDLLRKRVLAKVGAWGAAYKLHLPQSEAWVRGQVFTAFEGGPKEQVDEYLRDFYDKVIAGQKRFRPKARAAMNALHDAGIEVVIVSATFGPIVRRAQE
;
A
#
# COMPACT_ATOMS: atom_id res chain seq x y z
N MET A 1 9.51 -17.88 -27.33
CA MET A 1 9.23 -17.52 -25.93
C MET A 1 8.99 -16.01 -25.76
N GLU A 2 9.75 -15.15 -26.44
CA GLU A 2 9.58 -13.68 -26.41
C GLU A 2 8.24 -13.17 -26.98
N LYS A 3 7.67 -13.83 -28.00
CA LYS A 3 6.39 -13.42 -28.60
C LYS A 3 5.22 -13.53 -27.61
N LYS A 4 5.19 -14.59 -26.78
CA LYS A 4 4.19 -14.76 -25.71
C LYS A 4 4.34 -13.75 -24.56
N LEU A 5 5.56 -13.32 -24.27
CA LEU A 5 5.83 -12.27 -23.29
C LEU A 5 5.38 -10.88 -23.80
N ARG A 6 5.56 -10.59 -25.08
CA ARG A 6 5.06 -9.35 -25.71
C ARG A 6 3.54 -9.32 -25.77
N GLU A 7 2.89 -10.42 -26.13
CA GLU A 7 1.42 -10.52 -26.16
C GLU A 7 0.81 -10.37 -24.75
N ALA A 8 1.44 -10.93 -23.72
CA ALA A 8 1.02 -10.72 -22.33
C ALA A 8 1.22 -9.27 -21.86
N GLN A 9 2.29 -8.61 -22.28
CA GLN A 9 2.51 -7.19 -21.96
C GLN A 9 1.55 -6.26 -22.71
N THR A 10 1.15 -6.60 -23.93
CA THR A 10 0.18 -5.82 -24.72
C THR A 10 -1.26 -5.99 -24.19
N SER A 11 -1.61 -7.18 -23.67
CA SER A 11 -2.90 -7.43 -23.02
C SER A 11 -3.08 -6.65 -21.71
N ILE A 12 -1.99 -6.39 -20.97
CA ILE A 12 -2.04 -5.59 -19.72
C ILE A 12 -2.13 -4.08 -20.02
N ALA A 13 -1.65 -3.64 -21.19
CA ALA A 13 -1.71 -2.25 -21.63
C ALA A 13 -3.05 -1.83 -22.24
N GLY A 14 -3.94 -2.79 -22.54
CA GLY A 14 -5.20 -2.55 -23.25
C GLY A 14 -6.45 -2.50 -22.35
N GLU A 15 -6.37 -2.85 -21.07
CA GLU A 15 -7.46 -2.51 -20.15
C GLU A 15 -7.37 -1.02 -19.83
N SER A 16 -8.14 -0.23 -20.56
CA SER A 16 -8.43 1.17 -20.24
C SER A 16 -8.72 1.25 -18.73
N CYS A 17 -7.86 1.98 -18.00
CA CYS A 17 -8.04 2.24 -16.59
C CYS A 17 -9.19 3.23 -16.40
N MET A 18 -10.37 2.85 -16.89
CA MET A 18 -11.61 3.60 -16.68
C MET A 18 -11.95 3.44 -15.20
N VAL A 19 -11.89 4.54 -14.49
CA VAL A 19 -12.60 4.65 -13.20
C VAL A 19 -14.07 4.43 -13.54
N ASP A 20 -14.76 3.75 -12.65
CA ASP A 20 -16.21 3.61 -12.79
C ASP A 20 -16.81 5.02 -12.65
N ASP A 21 -17.17 5.63 -13.79
CA ASP A 21 -17.65 7.01 -13.86
C ASP A 21 -18.89 7.20 -12.98
N GLU A 22 -19.67 6.13 -12.77
CA GLU A 22 -20.83 6.13 -11.90
C GLU A 22 -20.42 6.32 -10.43
N VAL A 23 -19.36 5.67 -9.98
CA VAL A 23 -18.83 5.82 -8.61
C VAL A 23 -18.31 7.24 -8.39
N VAL A 24 -17.58 7.80 -9.36
CA VAL A 24 -17.07 9.19 -9.28
C VAL A 24 -18.23 10.19 -9.29
N ALA A 25 -19.23 9.99 -10.14
CA ALA A 25 -20.42 10.85 -10.20
C ALA A 25 -21.21 10.81 -8.88
N ALA A 26 -21.42 9.61 -8.31
CA ALA A 26 -22.11 9.44 -7.03
C ALA A 26 -21.35 10.11 -5.88
N ALA A 27 -20.01 9.95 -5.82
CA ALA A 27 -19.15 10.59 -4.82
C ALA A 27 -19.15 12.13 -4.97
N THR A 28 -19.10 12.64 -6.21
CA THR A 28 -19.18 14.08 -6.49
C THR A 28 -20.53 14.68 -6.06
N ALA A 29 -21.63 13.98 -6.32
CA ALA A 29 -22.96 14.37 -5.87
C ALA A 29 -23.07 14.38 -4.33
N ALA A 30 -22.46 13.38 -3.66
CA ALA A 30 -22.38 13.34 -2.20
C ALA A 30 -21.56 14.50 -1.64
N ALA A 31 -20.42 14.85 -2.26
CA ALA A 31 -19.57 15.99 -1.88
C ALA A 31 -20.32 17.33 -2.01
N ARG A 32 -21.07 17.54 -3.10
CA ARG A 32 -21.89 18.73 -3.28
C ARG A 32 -22.96 18.86 -2.19
N ARG A 33 -23.62 17.76 -1.83
CA ARG A 33 -24.60 17.74 -0.72
C ARG A 33 -23.96 18.06 0.62
N ALA A 34 -22.78 17.47 0.91
CA ALA A 34 -22.03 17.75 2.12
C ALA A 34 -21.67 19.25 2.21
N LYS A 35 -21.14 19.83 1.14
CA LYS A 35 -20.79 21.25 1.06
C LYS A 35 -22.00 22.17 1.28
N ALA A 36 -23.16 21.83 0.71
CA ALA A 36 -24.40 22.58 0.90
C ALA A 36 -24.87 22.61 2.37
N THR A 37 -24.46 21.63 3.17
CA THR A 37 -24.76 21.55 4.62
C THR A 37 -23.57 21.98 5.51
N GLY A 38 -22.54 22.62 4.94
CA GLY A 38 -21.34 23.04 5.66
C GLY A 38 -20.42 21.89 6.10
N LYS A 39 -20.60 20.70 5.51
CA LYS A 39 -19.76 19.50 5.79
C LYS A 39 -18.71 19.31 4.72
N HIS A 40 -17.59 18.69 5.09
CA HIS A 40 -16.56 18.23 4.15
C HIS A 40 -16.82 16.77 3.75
N ALA A 41 -16.59 16.46 2.47
CA ALA A 41 -16.58 15.10 1.96
C ALA A 41 -15.14 14.60 1.94
N ILE A 42 -14.93 13.41 2.50
CA ILE A 42 -13.63 12.73 2.55
C ILE A 42 -13.78 11.36 1.89
N ALA A 43 -12.86 11.01 1.01
CA ALA A 43 -12.72 9.67 0.45
C ALA A 43 -11.53 8.98 1.11
N ALA A 44 -11.80 7.96 1.89
CA ALA A 44 -10.78 7.18 2.57
C ALA A 44 -10.40 5.95 1.75
N PHE A 45 -9.11 5.78 1.47
CA PHE A 45 -8.56 4.61 0.79
C PHE A 45 -7.66 3.83 1.74
N ASP A 46 -7.82 2.52 1.76
CA ASP A 46 -6.83 1.64 2.36
C ASP A 46 -5.59 1.54 1.47
N PHE A 47 -4.41 1.29 2.08
CA PHE A 47 -3.15 1.23 1.37
C PHE A 47 -2.87 -0.19 0.87
N ASP A 48 -2.80 -1.16 1.79
CA ASP A 48 -2.37 -2.52 1.51
C ASP A 48 -3.47 -3.35 0.82
N GLY A 49 -3.17 -3.89 -0.38
CA GLY A 49 -4.13 -4.66 -1.15
C GLY A 49 -5.19 -3.83 -1.89
N THR A 50 -5.39 -2.58 -1.51
CA THR A 50 -6.33 -1.63 -2.15
C THR A 50 -5.60 -0.65 -3.06
N SER A 51 -4.80 0.24 -2.51
CA SER A 51 -4.04 1.23 -3.28
C SER A 51 -2.80 0.63 -3.93
N ILE A 52 -2.15 -0.32 -3.27
CA ILE A 52 -1.00 -1.05 -3.80
C ILE A 52 -1.30 -2.54 -3.99
N GLN A 53 -0.56 -3.17 -4.90
CA GLN A 53 -0.55 -4.61 -5.09
C GLN A 53 0.37 -5.27 -4.05
N GLY A 54 -0.22 -6.00 -3.11
CA GLY A 54 0.49 -6.69 -2.03
C GLY A 54 0.24 -6.04 -0.67
N ASN A 55 0.98 -6.51 0.32
CA ASN A 55 0.92 -6.07 1.71
C ASN A 55 2.28 -5.50 2.10
N SER A 56 2.35 -4.22 2.46
CA SER A 56 3.63 -3.53 2.70
C SER A 56 4.43 -4.12 3.87
N PRO A 57 3.86 -4.54 4.99
CA PRO A 57 4.58 -5.29 6.02
C PRO A 57 5.25 -6.57 5.51
N VAL A 58 4.57 -7.34 4.67
CA VAL A 58 5.14 -8.59 4.09
C VAL A 58 6.27 -8.26 3.11
N LEU A 59 6.09 -7.23 2.29
CA LEU A 59 7.12 -6.76 1.36
C LEU A 59 8.34 -6.25 2.12
N LEU A 60 8.14 -5.52 3.23
CA LEU A 60 9.21 -5.01 4.07
C LEU A 60 10.01 -6.15 4.73
N VAL A 61 9.34 -7.20 5.22
CA VAL A 61 10.04 -8.39 5.75
C VAL A 61 10.96 -9.02 4.69
N ARG A 62 10.51 -9.08 3.45
CA ARG A 62 11.33 -9.61 2.34
C ARG A 62 12.52 -8.70 2.03
N TYR A 63 12.31 -7.40 2.09
CA TYR A 63 13.35 -6.41 1.86
C TYR A 63 14.40 -6.44 2.97
N LEU A 64 13.99 -6.41 4.24
CA LEU A 64 14.86 -6.55 5.42
C LEU A 64 15.68 -7.86 5.42
N ARG A 65 15.10 -8.94 4.90
CA ARG A 65 15.81 -10.21 4.75
C ARG A 65 16.94 -10.10 3.71
N GLY A 66 16.72 -9.34 2.63
CA GLY A 66 17.75 -9.11 1.59
C GLY A 66 18.96 -8.37 2.15
N ASP A 67 18.76 -7.48 3.12
CA ASP A 67 19.80 -6.67 3.75
C ASP A 67 20.37 -7.31 5.04
N ASP A 68 20.05 -8.58 5.33
CA ASP A 68 20.46 -9.32 6.54
C ASP A 68 20.13 -8.62 7.89
N LEU A 69 19.19 -7.67 7.87
CA LEU A 69 18.78 -6.91 9.07
C LEU A 69 17.88 -7.73 10.00
N LEU A 70 17.24 -8.78 9.49
CA LEU A 70 16.38 -9.64 10.28
C LEU A 70 17.18 -10.81 10.88
N ARG A 71 17.20 -10.88 12.21
CA ARG A 71 17.77 -12.03 12.92
C ARG A 71 17.02 -13.31 12.51
N LYS A 72 17.73 -14.42 12.32
CA LYS A 72 17.15 -15.73 11.93
C LYS A 72 15.95 -16.16 12.78
N ARG A 73 15.97 -15.83 14.08
CA ARG A 73 14.84 -16.10 15.01
C ARG A 73 13.58 -15.33 14.65
N VAL A 74 13.71 -14.08 14.20
CA VAL A 74 12.58 -13.24 13.75
C VAL A 74 12.01 -13.78 12.45
N LEU A 75 12.87 -14.17 11.51
CA LEU A 75 12.46 -14.82 10.26
C LEU A 75 11.67 -16.10 10.51
N ALA A 76 12.12 -16.95 11.43
CA ALA A 76 11.42 -18.17 11.79
C ALA A 76 10.02 -17.87 12.38
N LYS A 77 9.92 -16.88 13.28
CA LYS A 77 8.63 -16.46 13.88
C LYS A 77 7.67 -15.90 12.83
N VAL A 78 8.15 -15.01 11.96
CA VAL A 78 7.33 -14.43 10.87
C VAL A 78 6.92 -15.50 9.87
N GLY A 79 7.79 -16.46 9.56
CA GLY A 79 7.48 -17.62 8.71
C GLY A 79 6.40 -18.52 9.30
N ALA A 80 6.50 -18.84 10.58
CA ALA A 80 5.48 -19.61 11.31
C ALA A 80 4.12 -18.87 11.32
N TRP A 81 4.13 -17.55 11.55
CA TRP A 81 2.94 -16.73 11.46
C TRP A 81 2.32 -16.77 10.05
N GLY A 82 3.12 -16.63 9.01
CA GLY A 82 2.65 -16.68 7.62
C GLY A 82 2.03 -18.03 7.25
N ALA A 83 2.58 -19.15 7.78
CA ALA A 83 2.00 -20.46 7.62
C ALA A 83 0.65 -20.59 8.35
N ALA A 84 0.58 -20.11 9.58
CA ALA A 84 -0.66 -20.11 10.37
C ALA A 84 -1.74 -19.20 9.74
N TYR A 85 -1.36 -18.06 9.16
CA TYR A 85 -2.27 -17.21 8.40
C TYR A 85 -2.89 -17.93 7.21
N LYS A 86 -2.10 -18.67 6.43
CA LYS A 86 -2.60 -19.52 5.33
C LYS A 86 -3.56 -20.62 5.79
N LEU A 87 -3.39 -21.10 7.01
CA LEU A 87 -4.26 -22.11 7.62
C LEU A 87 -5.49 -21.50 8.32
N HIS A 88 -5.74 -20.18 8.15
CA HIS A 88 -6.86 -19.46 8.76
C HIS A 88 -6.93 -19.56 10.30
N LEU A 89 -5.78 -19.77 10.94
CA LEU A 89 -5.69 -19.77 12.41
C LEU A 89 -5.77 -18.32 12.93
N PRO A 90 -6.34 -18.09 14.14
CA PRO A 90 -6.41 -16.78 14.75
C PRO A 90 -5.02 -16.16 14.85
N GLN A 91 -4.85 -14.92 14.34
CA GLN A 91 -3.57 -14.26 14.23
C GLN A 91 -3.65 -12.80 14.69
N SER A 92 -2.56 -12.31 15.29
CA SER A 92 -2.40 -10.91 15.63
C SER A 92 -1.45 -10.21 14.67
N GLU A 93 -1.96 -9.35 13.83
CA GLU A 93 -1.14 -8.51 12.92
C GLU A 93 -0.24 -7.54 13.71
N ALA A 94 -0.71 -7.05 14.86
CA ALA A 94 0.08 -6.20 15.74
C ALA A 94 1.33 -6.91 16.26
N TRP A 95 1.22 -8.22 16.55
CA TRP A 95 2.36 -9.02 16.98
C TRP A 95 3.43 -9.12 15.88
N VAL A 96 3.02 -9.37 14.62
CA VAL A 96 3.97 -9.44 13.48
C VAL A 96 4.65 -8.11 13.25
N ARG A 97 3.89 -7.01 13.28
CA ARG A 97 4.47 -5.68 13.19
C ARG A 97 5.52 -5.44 14.28
N GLY A 98 5.21 -5.83 15.53
CA GLY A 98 6.17 -5.77 16.63
C GLY A 98 7.46 -6.54 16.34
N GLN A 99 7.39 -7.74 15.73
CA GLN A 99 8.58 -8.50 15.35
C GLN A 99 9.41 -7.78 14.26
N VAL A 100 8.77 -7.11 13.32
CA VAL A 100 9.48 -6.32 12.28
C VAL A 100 10.20 -5.13 12.90
N PHE A 101 9.60 -4.47 13.90
CA PHE A 101 10.23 -3.36 14.61
C PHE A 101 11.54 -3.74 15.32
N THR A 102 11.70 -5.01 15.71
CA THR A 102 12.97 -5.45 16.33
C THR A 102 14.17 -5.35 15.37
N ALA A 103 13.95 -5.26 14.07
CA ALA A 103 15.01 -5.03 13.08
C ALA A 103 15.62 -3.62 13.21
N PHE A 104 14.85 -2.68 13.75
CA PHE A 104 15.21 -1.28 13.90
C PHE A 104 15.58 -0.90 15.35
N GLU A 105 15.60 -1.88 16.25
CA GLU A 105 15.88 -1.66 17.67
C GLU A 105 17.26 -1.04 17.87
N GLY A 106 17.33 0.09 18.59
CA GLY A 106 18.56 0.83 18.85
C GLY A 106 19.04 1.74 17.71
N GLY A 107 18.38 1.74 16.56
CA GLY A 107 18.67 2.64 15.46
C GLY A 107 18.09 4.05 15.68
N PRO A 108 18.79 5.13 15.24
CA PRO A 108 18.23 6.48 15.22
C PRO A 108 16.96 6.55 14.36
N LYS A 109 15.98 7.30 14.83
CA LYS A 109 14.67 7.44 14.13
C LYS A 109 14.84 7.89 12.67
N GLU A 110 15.75 8.83 12.43
CA GLU A 110 16.03 9.40 11.12
C GLU A 110 16.51 8.35 10.13
N GLN A 111 17.39 7.44 10.57
CA GLN A 111 17.89 6.33 9.73
C GLN A 111 16.80 5.31 9.44
N VAL A 112 15.92 5.04 10.40
CA VAL A 112 14.76 4.16 10.21
C VAL A 112 13.79 4.78 9.21
N ASP A 113 13.48 6.06 9.34
CA ASP A 113 12.61 6.79 8.44
C ASP A 113 13.18 6.80 7.00
N GLU A 114 14.50 7.03 6.85
CA GLU A 114 15.18 6.98 5.55
C GLU A 114 15.14 5.58 4.94
N TYR A 115 15.41 4.53 5.72
CA TYR A 115 15.33 3.15 5.26
C TYR A 115 13.92 2.78 4.78
N LEU A 116 12.87 3.21 5.49
CA LEU A 116 11.49 2.94 5.11
C LEU A 116 11.06 3.73 3.85
N ARG A 117 11.62 4.92 3.62
CA ARG A 117 11.44 5.67 2.37
C ARG A 117 12.16 4.97 1.21
N ASP A 118 13.39 4.53 1.41
CA ASP A 118 14.15 3.77 0.41
C ASP A 118 13.44 2.45 0.03
N PHE A 119 12.90 1.75 1.03
CA PHE A 119 12.03 0.60 0.79
C PHE A 119 10.83 0.96 -0.11
N TYR A 120 10.14 2.07 0.18
CA TYR A 120 9.04 2.53 -0.67
C TYR A 120 9.50 2.78 -2.10
N ASP A 121 10.58 3.55 -2.27
CA ASP A 121 11.10 3.94 -3.57
C ASP A 121 11.53 2.72 -4.39
N LYS A 122 12.23 1.74 -3.79
CA LYS A 122 12.72 0.55 -4.49
C LYS A 122 11.66 -0.53 -4.72
N VAL A 123 10.81 -0.77 -3.72
CA VAL A 123 9.91 -1.93 -3.74
C VAL A 123 8.50 -1.56 -4.16
N ILE A 124 7.96 -0.43 -3.72
CA ILE A 124 6.58 -0.04 -4.04
C ILE A 124 6.56 0.76 -5.34
N ALA A 125 7.26 1.88 -5.39
CA ALA A 125 7.30 2.74 -6.57
C ALA A 125 8.11 2.10 -7.71
N GLY A 126 9.34 1.64 -7.44
CA GLY A 126 10.24 1.07 -8.44
C GLY A 126 9.70 -0.21 -9.08
N GLN A 127 8.94 -1.02 -8.36
CA GLN A 127 8.25 -2.19 -8.90
C GLN A 127 6.82 -1.89 -9.40
N LYS A 128 6.45 -0.61 -9.50
CA LYS A 128 5.14 -0.14 -10.02
C LYS A 128 3.95 -0.82 -9.35
N ARG A 129 4.00 -0.95 -8.02
CA ARG A 129 2.97 -1.68 -7.27
C ARG A 129 1.68 -0.90 -7.04
N PHE A 130 1.65 0.40 -7.30
CA PHE A 130 0.41 1.16 -7.25
C PHE A 130 -0.58 0.62 -8.28
N ARG A 131 -1.81 0.36 -7.84
CA ARG A 131 -2.88 -0.09 -8.73
C ARG A 131 -3.37 1.06 -9.58
N PRO A 132 -3.31 0.97 -10.92
CA PRO A 132 -3.72 2.06 -11.81
C PRO A 132 -5.16 2.52 -11.57
N LYS A 133 -6.09 1.59 -11.34
CA LYS A 133 -7.51 1.91 -11.05
C LYS A 133 -7.67 2.70 -9.74
N ALA A 134 -6.95 2.31 -8.67
CA ALA A 134 -7.02 3.03 -7.41
C ALA A 134 -6.47 4.46 -7.56
N ARG A 135 -5.32 4.62 -8.25
CA ARG A 135 -4.74 5.93 -8.51
C ARG A 135 -5.66 6.82 -9.35
N ALA A 136 -6.28 6.27 -10.40
CA ALA A 136 -7.23 7.01 -11.23
C ALA A 136 -8.46 7.44 -10.42
N ALA A 137 -8.99 6.58 -9.54
CA ALA A 137 -10.10 6.92 -8.65
C ALA A 137 -9.73 8.04 -7.68
N MET A 138 -8.53 7.97 -7.05
CA MET A 138 -8.03 9.02 -6.16
C MET A 138 -7.95 10.38 -6.88
N ASN A 139 -7.36 10.40 -8.08
CA ASN A 139 -7.22 11.61 -8.88
C ASN A 139 -8.59 12.19 -9.26
N ALA A 140 -9.51 11.37 -9.77
CA ALA A 140 -10.83 11.82 -10.17
C ALA A 140 -11.64 12.38 -9.00
N LEU A 141 -11.55 11.79 -7.81
CA LEU A 141 -12.21 12.29 -6.61
C LEU A 141 -11.57 13.59 -6.11
N HIS A 142 -10.24 13.69 -6.15
CA HIS A 142 -9.51 14.90 -5.82
C HIS A 142 -9.89 16.06 -6.77
N ASP A 143 -9.92 15.81 -8.08
CA ASP A 143 -10.31 16.78 -9.10
C ASP A 143 -11.77 17.25 -8.93
N ALA A 144 -12.64 16.38 -8.39
CA ALA A 144 -14.00 16.71 -8.01
C ALA A 144 -14.10 17.53 -6.69
N GLY A 145 -12.98 17.87 -6.06
CA GLY A 145 -12.91 18.67 -4.83
C GLY A 145 -13.22 17.86 -3.56
N ILE A 146 -13.02 16.54 -3.60
CA ILE A 146 -13.16 15.66 -2.44
C ILE A 146 -11.77 15.49 -1.82
N GLU A 147 -11.67 15.62 -0.50
CA GLU A 147 -10.44 15.33 0.22
C GLU A 147 -10.15 13.84 0.17
N VAL A 148 -9.01 13.45 -0.41
CA VAL A 148 -8.59 12.05 -0.48
C VAL A 148 -7.59 11.77 0.63
N VAL A 149 -7.88 10.80 1.47
CA VAL A 149 -7.01 10.38 2.58
C VAL A 149 -6.68 8.90 2.48
N ILE A 150 -5.45 8.54 2.85
CA ILE A 150 -5.03 7.14 3.00
C ILE A 150 -5.13 6.76 4.47
N VAL A 151 -5.93 5.74 4.76
CA VAL A 151 -6.07 5.15 6.09
C VAL A 151 -5.39 3.79 6.06
N SER A 152 -4.34 3.62 6.84
CA SER A 152 -3.55 2.39 6.81
C SER A 152 -2.96 2.05 8.16
N ALA A 153 -2.78 0.75 8.40
CA ALA A 153 -2.04 0.23 9.52
C ALA A 153 -0.53 0.04 9.23
N THR A 154 -0.04 0.46 8.05
CA THR A 154 1.37 0.36 7.67
C THR A 154 2.23 1.44 8.35
N PHE A 155 3.53 1.42 8.09
CA PHE A 155 4.49 2.35 8.69
C PHE A 155 4.34 3.77 8.14
N GLY A 156 4.25 4.76 9.04
CA GLY A 156 4.03 6.17 8.70
C GLY A 156 4.97 6.73 7.62
N PRO A 157 6.30 6.49 7.66
CA PRO A 157 7.21 6.96 6.62
C PRO A 157 6.89 6.45 5.21
N ILE A 158 6.40 5.20 5.10
CA ILE A 158 6.00 4.59 3.82
C ILE A 158 4.79 5.33 3.22
N VAL A 159 3.77 5.58 4.04
CA VAL A 159 2.54 6.28 3.57
C VAL A 159 2.84 7.74 3.24
N ARG A 160 3.62 8.43 4.08
CA ARG A 160 4.04 9.82 3.79
C ARG A 160 4.80 9.92 2.48
N ARG A 161 5.70 8.97 2.21
CA ARG A 161 6.43 8.94 0.93
C ARG A 161 5.51 8.67 -0.26
N ALA A 162 4.43 7.92 -0.06
CA ALA A 162 3.42 7.67 -1.10
C ALA A 162 2.58 8.91 -1.46
N GLN A 163 2.53 9.91 -0.58
CA GLN A 163 1.80 11.18 -0.77
C GLN A 163 2.64 12.25 -1.50
N GLU A 164 3.96 12.12 -1.51
CA GLU A 164 4.91 12.97 -2.23
C GLU A 164 4.93 12.65 -3.73
#